data_f002fe69d8d7e2a53f5c37b49dc9270c
#
_entry.id   f002fe69d8d7e2a53f5c37b49dc9270c
#
_cell.length_a   1.000
_cell.length_b   1.000
_cell.length_c   1.000
_cell.angle_alpha   90.00
_cell.angle_beta   90.00
_cell.angle_gamma   90.00
#
_symmetry.space_group_name_H-M   'P 1'
#
loop_
_entity.id
_entity.type
_entity.pdbx_description
1 polymer ?
#
loop_
_entity_poly.entity_id
_entity_poly.type
_entity_poly.pdbx_seq_one_letter_code
_entity_poly.pdbx_strand_id
1 'polypeptide(L)'
;VTTDLLAATAELVDIPSVSRHESLLADHIAAALAGCDWLHLDRLGDNVVARTSLGRDRRVVVAGHLDTVPPNANEVSRVEGDTLWGVGSCDMKGGLAVMLDLAHSLEEPTSDVTWCFYAREEVNRDEGGLLEIFDQQPDWLAGDAAILCEPTDGVVEAGCQGTTRVVVRMGGVRAHTARPWAGRNAIHRLGPVLDRVTAWGGRSVVLDG
;
A
#
# COMPACT_ATOMS: atom_id res chain seq x y z
N VAL A 1 -1.71 28.65 -5.55
CA VAL A 1 -0.31 28.21 -5.62
C VAL A 1 -0.34 26.73 -5.93
N THR A 2 0.30 26.30 -7.01
CA THR A 2 0.39 24.89 -7.36
C THR A 2 1.38 24.23 -6.38
N THR A 3 0.97 23.19 -5.69
CA THR A 3 1.86 22.43 -4.79
C THR A 3 2.97 21.75 -5.60
N ASP A 4 4.20 21.83 -5.12
CA ASP A 4 5.31 21.04 -5.66
C ASP A 4 5.20 19.61 -5.09
N LEU A 5 4.52 18.73 -5.84
CA LEU A 5 4.28 17.35 -5.42
C LEU A 5 5.59 16.55 -5.27
N LEU A 6 6.64 16.87 -6.03
CA LEU A 6 7.93 16.21 -5.88
C LEU A 6 8.56 16.55 -4.52
N ALA A 7 8.55 17.83 -4.15
CA ALA A 7 9.04 18.28 -2.85
C ALA A 7 8.18 17.72 -1.70
N ALA A 8 6.85 17.76 -1.82
CA ALA A 8 5.94 17.20 -0.84
C ALA A 8 6.17 15.68 -0.65
N THR A 9 6.39 14.94 -1.74
CA THR A 9 6.73 13.51 -1.66
C THR A 9 8.07 13.30 -0.96
N ALA A 10 9.08 14.12 -1.23
CA ALA A 10 10.39 14.02 -0.58
C ALA A 10 10.29 14.22 0.94
N GLU A 11 9.49 15.18 1.39
CA GLU A 11 9.21 15.40 2.82
C GLU A 11 8.57 14.15 3.46
N LEU A 12 7.61 13.52 2.80
CA LEU A 12 6.99 12.29 3.32
C LEU A 12 7.97 11.11 3.31
N VAL A 13 8.85 11.00 2.32
CA VAL A 13 9.89 9.95 2.26
C VAL A 13 10.83 10.06 3.46
N ASP A 14 11.22 11.27 3.85
CA ASP A 14 12.14 11.51 4.98
C ASP A 14 11.51 11.24 6.36
N ILE A 15 10.20 10.95 6.43
CA ILE A 15 9.53 10.48 7.64
C ILE A 15 9.53 8.95 7.65
N PRO A 16 10.26 8.29 8.57
CA PRO A 16 10.27 6.83 8.64
C PRO A 16 8.89 6.26 8.95
N SER A 17 8.50 5.22 8.20
CA SER A 17 7.19 4.57 8.38
C SER A 17 7.24 3.09 7.97
N VAL A 18 8.26 2.35 8.41
CA VAL A 18 8.29 0.89 8.18
C VAL A 18 7.07 0.26 8.82
N SER A 19 6.48 -0.75 8.14
CA SER A 19 5.29 -1.46 8.63
C SER A 19 5.35 -1.76 10.13
N ARG A 20 4.28 -1.44 10.85
CA ARG A 20 4.10 -1.46 12.33
C ARG A 20 4.82 -0.32 13.08
N HIS A 21 5.41 0.64 12.37
CA HIS A 21 6.09 1.83 12.93
C HIS A 21 5.71 3.11 12.19
N GLU A 22 4.42 3.25 11.84
CA GLU A 22 3.90 4.34 11.00
C GLU A 22 3.51 5.58 11.79
N SER A 23 3.56 5.54 13.12
CA SER A 23 3.00 6.59 13.98
C SER A 23 3.51 8.00 13.66
N LEU A 24 4.79 8.16 13.33
CA LEU A 24 5.34 9.47 12.97
C LEU A 24 4.71 10.04 11.70
N LEU A 25 4.53 9.20 10.68
CA LEU A 25 3.88 9.63 9.44
C LEU A 25 2.38 9.86 9.64
N ALA A 26 1.72 9.01 10.42
CA ALA A 26 0.31 9.17 10.76
C ALA A 26 0.07 10.48 11.55
N ASP A 27 0.96 10.83 12.48
CA ASP A 27 0.91 12.10 13.21
C ASP A 27 1.11 13.29 12.29
N HIS A 28 2.05 13.21 11.34
CA HIS A 28 2.28 14.24 10.34
C HIS A 28 1.05 14.47 9.46
N ILE A 29 0.45 13.39 8.93
CA ILE A 29 -0.77 13.45 8.10
C ILE A 29 -1.92 14.07 8.89
N ALA A 30 -2.15 13.60 10.14
CA ALA A 30 -3.21 14.15 10.97
C ALA A 30 -3.00 15.65 11.27
N ALA A 31 -1.77 16.07 11.56
CA ALA A 31 -1.42 17.46 11.77
C ALA A 31 -1.62 18.33 10.52
N ALA A 32 -1.23 17.81 9.35
CA ALA A 32 -1.45 18.50 8.08
C ALA A 32 -2.94 18.75 7.80
N LEU A 33 -3.80 17.78 8.10
CA LEU A 33 -5.25 17.88 7.84
C LEU A 33 -6.03 18.61 8.93
N ALA A 34 -5.47 18.80 10.12
CA ALA A 34 -6.15 19.43 11.25
C ALA A 34 -6.56 20.90 11.00
N GLY A 35 -5.93 21.57 10.02
CA GLY A 35 -6.27 22.93 9.60
C GLY A 35 -7.40 23.05 8.57
N CYS A 36 -7.95 21.94 8.10
CA CYS A 36 -9.01 21.89 7.09
C CYS A 36 -10.38 21.86 7.78
N ASP A 37 -11.00 23.01 8.02
CA ASP A 37 -12.28 23.13 8.73
C ASP A 37 -13.45 22.39 8.04
N TRP A 38 -13.32 22.06 6.76
CA TRP A 38 -14.30 21.29 5.99
C TRP A 38 -14.16 19.77 6.11
N LEU A 39 -13.14 19.30 6.81
CA LEU A 39 -12.89 17.87 7.04
C LEU A 39 -13.20 17.46 8.48
N HIS A 40 -13.92 16.37 8.62
CA HIS A 40 -14.01 15.66 9.87
C HIS A 40 -12.88 14.64 9.96
N LEU A 41 -11.99 14.83 10.93
CA LEU A 41 -10.80 14.02 11.11
C LEU A 41 -11.01 12.99 12.23
N ASP A 42 -10.80 11.73 11.89
CA ASP A 42 -10.85 10.58 12.80
C ASP A 42 -9.51 9.86 12.82
N ARG A 43 -9.21 9.16 13.90
CA ARG A 43 -8.00 8.33 14.01
C ARG A 43 -8.31 7.01 14.73
N LEU A 44 -7.75 5.91 14.19
CA LEU A 44 -7.79 4.57 14.78
C LEU A 44 -6.38 3.98 14.74
N GLY A 45 -5.68 3.99 15.87
CA GLY A 45 -4.25 3.64 15.91
C GLY A 45 -3.43 4.56 14.99
N ASP A 46 -2.74 3.99 14.00
CA ASP A 46 -1.99 4.73 12.99
C ASP A 46 -2.80 4.97 11.70
N ASN A 47 -4.07 4.57 11.65
CA ASN A 47 -4.95 4.92 10.55
C ASN A 47 -5.55 6.31 10.76
N VAL A 48 -5.50 7.15 9.72
CA VAL A 48 -6.05 8.51 9.72
C VAL A 48 -7.14 8.59 8.65
N VAL A 49 -8.33 9.03 9.02
CA VAL A 49 -9.46 9.16 8.09
C VAL A 49 -10.02 10.57 8.17
N ALA A 50 -10.05 11.25 7.03
CA ALA A 50 -10.61 12.60 6.91
C ALA A 50 -11.79 12.57 5.94
N ARG A 51 -12.91 13.21 6.31
CA ARG A 51 -14.16 13.09 5.56
C ARG A 51 -14.84 14.44 5.36
N THR A 52 -15.30 14.72 4.14
CA THR A 52 -16.27 15.78 3.92
C THR A 52 -17.66 15.35 4.41
N SER A 53 -18.52 16.31 4.74
CA SER A 53 -19.89 16.09 5.18
C SER A 53 -20.81 17.14 4.54
N LEU A 54 -20.78 17.22 3.22
CA LEU A 54 -21.53 18.20 2.43
C LEU A 54 -22.95 17.73 2.10
N GLY A 55 -23.30 16.47 2.42
CA GLY A 55 -24.61 15.86 2.13
C GLY A 55 -24.80 15.59 0.64
N ARG A 56 -23.75 15.23 -0.06
CA ARG A 56 -23.83 14.85 -1.48
C ARG A 56 -24.47 13.46 -1.63
N ASP A 57 -25.12 13.22 -2.77
CA ASP A 57 -25.78 11.94 -3.06
C ASP A 57 -24.82 10.77 -3.18
N ARG A 58 -23.53 11.04 -3.41
CA ARG A 58 -22.49 10.04 -3.59
C ARG A 58 -21.25 10.36 -2.76
N ARG A 59 -20.51 9.29 -2.40
CA ARG A 59 -19.23 9.38 -1.70
C ARG A 59 -18.17 8.56 -2.42
N VAL A 60 -16.98 9.14 -2.56
CA VAL A 60 -15.79 8.46 -3.07
C VAL A 60 -14.80 8.26 -1.93
N VAL A 61 -14.31 7.04 -1.76
CA VAL A 61 -13.21 6.74 -0.85
C VAL A 61 -11.91 6.81 -1.63
N VAL A 62 -10.97 7.64 -1.17
CA VAL A 62 -9.62 7.73 -1.73
C VAL A 62 -8.68 7.21 -0.66
N ALA A 63 -7.96 6.14 -0.95
CA ALA A 63 -7.17 5.43 0.05
C ALA A 63 -5.72 5.23 -0.37
N GLY A 64 -4.81 5.29 0.60
CA GLY A 64 -3.39 5.02 0.42
C GLY A 64 -2.74 4.57 1.72
N HIS A 65 -1.72 3.70 1.61
CA HIS A 65 -1.04 3.18 2.79
C HIS A 65 0.13 4.06 3.23
N LEU A 66 0.36 4.08 4.54
CA LEU A 66 1.41 4.86 5.19
C LEU A 66 2.74 4.12 5.24
N ASP A 67 2.68 2.80 5.31
CA ASP A 67 3.85 2.00 5.57
C ASP A 67 4.72 1.76 4.35
N THR A 68 5.94 1.37 4.63
CA THR A 68 6.93 0.93 3.65
C THR A 68 7.56 -0.38 4.08
N VAL A 69 8.11 -1.11 3.14
CA VAL A 69 9.07 -2.18 3.42
C VAL A 69 10.30 -1.63 4.16
N PRO A 70 11.10 -2.48 4.86
CA PRO A 70 12.34 -2.03 5.47
C PRO A 70 13.29 -1.40 4.44
N PRO A 71 13.94 -0.28 4.76
CA PRO A 71 14.84 0.40 3.85
C PRO A 71 16.10 -0.45 3.56
N ASN A 72 16.70 -0.21 2.39
CA ASN A 72 17.93 -0.84 1.96
C ASN A 72 18.94 0.25 1.53
N ALA A 73 19.43 1.02 2.51
CA ALA A 73 20.27 2.21 2.33
C ALA A 73 19.66 3.27 1.41
N ASN A 74 18.32 3.42 1.48
CA ASN A 74 17.52 4.38 0.70
C ASN A 74 16.44 5.06 1.56
N GLU A 75 16.71 5.24 2.85
CA GLU A 75 15.80 5.86 3.84
C GLU A 75 15.69 7.37 3.72
N VAL A 76 16.66 8.02 3.06
CA VAL A 76 16.68 9.47 2.88
C VAL A 76 16.34 9.80 1.42
N SER A 77 15.48 10.79 1.25
CA SER A 77 15.07 11.26 -0.07
C SER A 77 16.25 11.90 -0.84
N ARG A 78 16.28 11.69 -2.14
CA ARG A 78 17.27 12.30 -3.04
C ARG A 78 16.63 12.63 -4.36
N VAL A 79 16.59 13.93 -4.67
CA VAL A 79 16.03 14.43 -5.94
C VAL A 79 17.15 14.63 -6.96
N GLU A 80 16.98 14.07 -8.15
CA GLU A 80 17.87 14.24 -9.29
C GLU A 80 17.05 14.63 -10.53
N GLY A 81 17.04 15.90 -10.88
CA GLY A 81 16.14 16.41 -11.93
C GLY A 81 14.68 16.22 -11.52
N ASP A 82 13.92 15.47 -12.32
CA ASP A 82 12.50 15.18 -12.09
C ASP A 82 12.28 13.81 -11.39
N THR A 83 13.35 13.21 -10.88
CA THR A 83 13.30 11.90 -10.26
C THR A 83 13.58 11.97 -8.77
N LEU A 84 12.70 11.37 -7.96
CA LEU A 84 12.86 11.21 -6.53
C LEU A 84 13.24 9.77 -6.20
N TRP A 85 14.34 9.61 -5.48
CA TRP A 85 14.83 8.35 -4.93
C TRP A 85 14.56 8.29 -3.44
N GLY A 86 14.10 7.16 -2.94
CA GLY A 86 13.86 6.90 -1.53
C GLY A 86 12.87 5.76 -1.31
N VAL A 87 12.93 5.09 -0.16
CA VAL A 87 11.98 4.02 0.17
C VAL A 87 10.57 4.60 0.26
N GLY A 88 9.60 3.95 -0.41
CA GLY A 88 8.21 4.43 -0.45
C GLY A 88 7.97 5.63 -1.37
N SER A 89 8.97 6.16 -2.10
CA SER A 89 8.75 7.30 -3.01
C SER A 89 7.71 6.97 -4.11
N CYS A 90 7.73 5.76 -4.62
CA CYS A 90 6.78 5.25 -5.59
C CYS A 90 5.61 4.53 -4.91
N ASP A 91 5.89 3.71 -3.93
CA ASP A 91 4.94 2.86 -3.21
C ASP A 91 4.95 3.20 -1.71
N MET A 92 3.97 4.05 -1.21
CA MET A 92 3.16 4.86 -2.13
C MET A 92 3.08 6.34 -1.67
N LYS A 93 4.18 6.89 -1.09
CA LYS A 93 4.21 8.26 -0.53
C LYS A 93 3.96 9.34 -1.60
N GLY A 94 4.25 9.05 -2.88
CA GLY A 94 3.83 9.91 -3.98
C GLY A 94 2.31 10.02 -4.08
N GLY A 95 1.60 8.90 -3.94
CA GLY A 95 0.14 8.87 -3.84
C GLY A 95 -0.38 9.63 -2.62
N LEU A 96 0.29 9.48 -1.45
CA LEU A 96 -0.09 10.22 -0.24
C LEU A 96 0.07 11.73 -0.41
N ALA A 97 1.13 12.20 -1.08
CA ALA A 97 1.32 13.62 -1.37
C ALA A 97 0.19 14.19 -2.24
N VAL A 98 -0.23 13.43 -3.26
CA VAL A 98 -1.40 13.79 -4.09
C VAL A 98 -2.68 13.81 -3.26
N MET A 99 -2.90 12.81 -2.42
CA MET A 99 -4.08 12.75 -1.54
C MET A 99 -4.14 13.96 -0.60
N LEU A 100 -3.01 14.35 0.01
CA LEU A 100 -2.94 15.53 0.86
C LEU A 100 -3.23 16.81 0.11
N ASP A 101 -2.63 17.02 -1.06
CA ASP A 101 -2.88 18.20 -1.90
C ASP A 101 -4.35 18.33 -2.29
N LEU A 102 -4.96 17.23 -2.69
CA LEU A 102 -6.39 17.19 -3.01
C LEU A 102 -7.27 17.43 -1.78
N ALA A 103 -6.93 16.88 -0.62
CA ALA A 103 -7.69 17.09 0.62
C ALA A 103 -7.65 18.57 1.07
N HIS A 104 -6.53 19.26 0.84
CA HIS A 104 -6.41 20.69 1.12
C HIS A 104 -7.10 21.59 0.08
N SER A 105 -7.24 21.14 -1.15
CA SER A 105 -7.76 21.98 -2.24
C SER A 105 -9.25 21.76 -2.52
N LEU A 106 -9.81 20.60 -2.16
CA LEU A 106 -11.19 20.22 -2.45
C LEU A 106 -12.10 20.50 -1.24
N GLU A 107 -12.41 21.77 -1.00
CA GLU A 107 -13.34 22.18 0.06
C GLU A 107 -14.80 21.79 -0.26
N GLU A 108 -15.24 21.97 -1.50
CA GLU A 108 -16.61 21.70 -1.95
C GLU A 108 -16.66 20.75 -3.17
N PRO A 109 -16.21 19.50 -3.05
CA PRO A 109 -16.27 18.55 -4.15
C PRO A 109 -17.71 18.20 -4.54
N THR A 110 -17.89 17.72 -5.77
CA THR A 110 -19.21 17.34 -6.31
C THR A 110 -19.78 16.06 -5.68
N SER A 111 -18.93 15.22 -5.09
CA SER A 111 -19.28 14.07 -4.27
C SER A 111 -18.66 14.25 -2.90
N ASP A 112 -19.25 13.71 -1.84
CA ASP A 112 -18.54 13.61 -0.58
C ASP A 112 -17.28 12.73 -0.73
N VAL A 113 -16.21 13.05 -0.02
CA VAL A 113 -14.95 12.32 -0.12
C VAL A 113 -14.53 11.81 1.27
N THR A 114 -14.04 10.59 1.29
CA THR A 114 -13.31 10.00 2.42
C THR A 114 -11.86 9.82 2.00
N TRP A 115 -10.95 10.51 2.67
CA TRP A 115 -9.52 10.33 2.55
C TRP A 115 -9.07 9.34 3.62
N CYS A 116 -8.61 8.17 3.22
CA CYS A 116 -8.21 7.08 4.12
C CYS A 116 -6.71 6.82 4.00
N PHE A 117 -5.95 7.24 4.99
CA PHE A 117 -4.52 6.97 5.12
C PHE A 117 -4.36 5.82 6.11
N TYR A 118 -4.07 4.62 5.62
CA TYR A 118 -4.09 3.43 6.43
C TYR A 118 -2.70 2.82 6.64
N ALA A 119 -2.53 2.12 7.73
CA ALA A 119 -1.28 1.51 8.13
C ALA A 119 -1.22 0.04 7.70
N ARG A 120 -0.01 -0.54 7.65
CA ARG A 120 0.24 -1.98 7.57
C ARG A 120 -0.35 -2.66 6.31
N GLU A 121 -0.13 -2.07 5.14
CA GLU A 121 -0.45 -2.71 3.86
C GLU A 121 0.56 -3.82 3.53
N GLU A 122 1.84 -3.53 3.68
CA GLU A 122 3.01 -4.32 3.29
C GLU A 122 3.26 -5.57 4.18
N VAL A 123 2.28 -5.94 4.99
CA VAL A 123 2.34 -7.09 5.89
C VAL A 123 1.19 -8.07 5.64
N ASN A 124 0.96 -9.01 6.55
CA ASN A 124 -0.15 -9.94 6.41
C ASN A 124 -1.48 -9.18 6.50
N ARG A 125 -2.45 -9.58 5.66
CA ARG A 125 -3.79 -8.99 5.62
C ARG A 125 -4.45 -8.88 7.01
N ASP A 126 -4.25 -9.87 7.87
CA ASP A 126 -4.86 -9.90 9.21
C ASP A 126 -4.33 -8.79 10.15
N GLU A 127 -3.23 -8.13 9.78
CA GLU A 127 -2.65 -7.00 10.48
C GLU A 127 -3.00 -5.66 9.82
N GLY A 128 -3.58 -5.69 8.62
CA GLY A 128 -3.80 -4.52 7.77
C GLY A 128 -4.74 -3.49 8.37
N GLY A 129 -4.38 -2.21 8.24
CA GLY A 129 -5.14 -1.08 8.76
C GLY A 129 -6.52 -0.94 8.13
N LEU A 130 -6.69 -1.24 6.85
CA LEU A 130 -8.02 -1.25 6.22
C LEU A 130 -8.95 -2.29 6.84
N LEU A 131 -8.45 -3.48 7.17
CA LEU A 131 -9.24 -4.48 7.86
C LEU A 131 -9.60 -4.03 9.28
N GLU A 132 -8.66 -3.43 10.00
CA GLU A 132 -8.90 -2.85 11.32
C GLU A 132 -10.00 -1.79 11.29
N ILE A 133 -9.97 -0.87 10.31
CA ILE A 133 -11.03 0.14 10.15
C ILE A 133 -12.35 -0.55 9.80
N PHE A 134 -12.35 -1.50 8.87
CA PHE A 134 -13.55 -2.21 8.44
C PHE A 134 -14.24 -2.95 9.62
N ASP A 135 -13.46 -3.55 10.51
CA ASP A 135 -13.97 -4.29 11.66
C ASP A 135 -14.50 -3.39 12.78
N GLN A 136 -13.85 -2.23 13.00
CA GLN A 136 -14.17 -1.36 14.14
C GLN A 136 -15.02 -0.15 13.76
N GLN A 137 -14.86 0.38 12.56
CA GLN A 137 -15.50 1.62 12.08
C GLN A 137 -15.91 1.49 10.61
N PRO A 138 -16.73 0.50 10.22
CA PRO A 138 -17.06 0.22 8.82
C PRO A 138 -17.68 1.42 8.10
N ASP A 139 -18.41 2.27 8.81
CA ASP A 139 -19.05 3.47 8.25
C ASP A 139 -18.04 4.50 7.73
N TRP A 140 -16.78 4.44 8.18
CA TRP A 140 -15.74 5.34 7.67
C TRP A 140 -15.36 5.02 6.23
N LEU A 141 -15.49 3.75 5.84
CA LEU A 141 -15.17 3.26 4.50
C LEU A 141 -16.41 3.14 3.59
N ALA A 142 -17.58 3.52 4.09
CA ALA A 142 -18.80 3.47 3.28
C ALA A 142 -18.72 4.49 2.13
N GLY A 143 -18.89 4.03 0.88
CA GLY A 143 -18.83 4.85 -0.32
C GLY A 143 -19.37 4.12 -1.54
N ASP A 144 -19.62 4.87 -2.61
CA ASP A 144 -20.14 4.35 -3.88
C ASP A 144 -19.01 3.85 -4.79
N ALA A 145 -17.80 4.39 -4.60
CA ALA A 145 -16.60 4.01 -5.33
C ALA A 145 -15.37 4.18 -4.42
N ALA A 146 -14.31 3.43 -4.71
CA ALA A 146 -13.02 3.57 -4.06
C ALA A 146 -11.90 3.72 -5.10
N ILE A 147 -10.95 4.59 -4.80
CA ILE A 147 -9.71 4.79 -5.55
C ILE A 147 -8.57 4.50 -4.59
N LEU A 148 -7.73 3.50 -4.93
CA LEU A 148 -6.48 3.26 -4.24
C LEU A 148 -5.37 3.95 -5.03
N CYS A 149 -4.61 4.82 -4.36
CA CYS A 149 -3.60 5.67 -5.01
C CYS A 149 -2.26 4.95 -5.17
N GLU A 150 -2.32 3.66 -5.52
CA GLU A 150 -1.18 2.80 -5.78
C GLU A 150 -0.44 3.19 -7.09
N PRO A 151 0.85 2.81 -7.23
CA PRO A 151 1.62 3.15 -8.42
C PRO A 151 1.18 2.29 -9.63
N THR A 152 0.48 2.90 -10.58
CA THR A 152 -0.06 2.27 -11.78
C THR A 152 0.46 2.90 -13.08
N ASP A 153 1.61 3.58 -13.00
CA ASP A 153 2.20 4.32 -14.14
C ASP A 153 1.24 5.36 -14.75
N GLY A 154 0.40 5.97 -13.90
CA GLY A 154 -0.56 6.99 -14.28
C GLY A 154 -1.78 6.49 -15.05
N VAL A 155 -2.02 5.18 -15.09
CA VAL A 155 -3.21 4.59 -15.70
C VAL A 155 -4.22 4.14 -14.63
N VAL A 156 -5.48 4.08 -15.01
CA VAL A 156 -6.52 3.51 -14.15
C VAL A 156 -6.57 2.01 -14.34
N GLU A 157 -6.33 1.27 -13.27
CA GLU A 157 -6.49 -0.18 -13.21
C GLU A 157 -7.77 -0.53 -12.43
N ALA A 158 -8.58 -1.43 -12.98
CA ALA A 158 -9.77 -1.92 -12.33
C ALA A 158 -9.52 -3.31 -11.74
N GLY A 159 -9.71 -3.43 -10.42
CA GLY A 159 -9.46 -4.66 -9.67
C GLY A 159 -8.01 -4.81 -9.21
N CYS A 160 -7.74 -5.90 -8.50
CA CYS A 160 -6.42 -6.22 -7.95
C CYS A 160 -6.02 -7.63 -8.35
N GLN A 161 -4.75 -7.82 -8.70
CA GLN A 161 -4.19 -9.14 -8.94
C GLN A 161 -4.02 -9.88 -7.61
N GLY A 162 -4.55 -11.09 -7.53
CA GLY A 162 -4.35 -11.95 -6.37
C GLY A 162 -2.93 -12.51 -6.30
N THR A 163 -2.37 -12.56 -5.11
CA THR A 163 -1.10 -13.23 -4.84
C THR A 163 -1.32 -14.53 -4.07
N THR A 164 -0.52 -15.55 -4.36
CA THR A 164 -0.55 -16.80 -3.62
C THR A 164 0.87 -17.17 -3.19
N ARG A 165 1.05 -17.34 -1.88
CA ARG A 165 2.32 -17.80 -1.32
C ARG A 165 2.21 -19.29 -0.97
N VAL A 166 3.10 -20.10 -1.56
CA VAL A 166 3.16 -21.54 -1.30
C VAL A 166 4.53 -21.88 -0.71
N VAL A 167 4.53 -22.62 0.40
CA VAL A 167 5.75 -23.14 1.00
C VAL A 167 5.90 -24.61 0.66
N VAL A 168 6.94 -24.96 -0.10
CA VAL A 168 7.26 -26.33 -0.45
C VAL A 168 8.42 -26.82 0.43
N ARG A 169 8.19 -27.89 1.20
CA ARG A 169 9.23 -28.50 2.03
C ARG A 169 9.59 -29.87 1.46
N MET A 170 10.88 -30.05 1.14
CA MET A 170 11.40 -31.31 0.62
C MET A 170 12.39 -31.93 1.62
N GLY A 171 12.09 -33.19 2.00
CA GLY A 171 13.01 -33.98 2.79
C GLY A 171 14.01 -34.76 1.91
N GLY A 172 15.20 -35.00 2.43
CA GLY A 172 16.22 -35.81 1.81
C GLY A 172 16.81 -36.84 2.78
N VAL A 173 17.65 -37.71 2.28
CA VAL A 173 18.45 -38.67 3.05
C VAL A 173 19.92 -38.43 2.73
N ARG A 174 20.72 -38.20 3.76
CA ARG A 174 22.16 -37.94 3.60
C ARG A 174 22.88 -39.20 3.10
N ALA A 175 23.82 -39.02 2.21
CA ALA A 175 24.72 -40.06 1.73
C ALA A 175 26.09 -39.48 1.44
N HIS A 176 27.11 -40.33 1.42
CA HIS A 176 28.43 -39.96 0.97
C HIS A 176 28.40 -39.61 -0.53
N THR A 177 29.15 -38.61 -0.94
CA THR A 177 29.19 -38.16 -2.35
C THR A 177 29.58 -39.26 -3.33
N ALA A 178 30.46 -40.16 -2.95
CA ALA A 178 30.82 -41.32 -3.76
C ALA A 178 29.82 -42.46 -3.74
N ARG A 179 28.72 -42.34 -2.97
CA ARG A 179 27.61 -43.34 -2.88
C ARG A 179 26.24 -42.66 -2.96
N PRO A 180 25.95 -41.94 -4.03
CA PRO A 180 24.71 -41.17 -4.14
C PRO A 180 23.45 -42.04 -4.11
N TRP A 181 23.55 -43.32 -4.47
CA TRP A 181 22.45 -44.28 -4.42
C TRP A 181 21.98 -44.62 -2.98
N ALA A 182 22.83 -44.37 -1.97
CA ALA A 182 22.48 -44.62 -0.57
C ALA A 182 21.64 -43.49 0.06
N GLY A 183 21.36 -42.41 -0.65
CA GLY A 183 20.61 -41.28 -0.17
C GLY A 183 19.59 -40.74 -1.14
N ARG A 184 19.01 -39.59 -0.78
CA ARG A 184 18.06 -38.84 -1.61
C ARG A 184 18.34 -37.35 -1.49
N ASN A 185 18.72 -36.73 -2.59
CA ASN A 185 18.98 -35.30 -2.60
C ASN A 185 17.65 -34.53 -2.60
N ALA A 186 17.42 -33.68 -1.58
CA ALA A 186 16.20 -32.87 -1.45
C ALA A 186 16.07 -31.85 -2.58
N ILE A 187 17.21 -31.28 -3.04
CA ILE A 187 17.23 -30.27 -4.11
C ILE A 187 16.77 -30.89 -5.44
N HIS A 188 17.31 -32.06 -5.79
CA HIS A 188 16.91 -32.76 -7.04
C HIS A 188 15.42 -33.10 -7.06
N ARG A 189 14.81 -33.30 -5.89
CA ARG A 189 13.36 -33.58 -5.79
C ARG A 189 12.49 -32.33 -6.03
N LEU A 190 13.06 -31.14 -5.96
CA LEU A 190 12.34 -29.89 -6.28
C LEU A 190 12.15 -29.70 -7.78
N GLY A 191 12.94 -30.35 -8.63
CA GLY A 191 12.89 -30.20 -10.09
C GLY A 191 11.45 -30.19 -10.64
N PRO A 192 10.62 -31.22 -10.42
CA PRO A 192 9.25 -31.26 -10.94
C PRO A 192 8.35 -30.13 -10.40
N VAL A 193 8.62 -29.62 -9.20
CA VAL A 193 7.87 -28.46 -8.64
C VAL A 193 8.28 -27.19 -9.36
N LEU A 194 9.58 -26.99 -9.58
CA LEU A 194 10.10 -25.83 -10.32
C LEU A 194 9.60 -25.83 -11.76
N ASP A 195 9.62 -26.98 -12.43
CA ASP A 195 9.07 -27.14 -13.78
C ASP A 195 7.59 -26.75 -13.83
N ARG A 196 6.80 -27.17 -12.82
CA ARG A 196 5.39 -26.82 -12.72
C ARG A 196 5.16 -25.33 -12.50
N VAL A 197 5.96 -24.71 -11.63
CA VAL A 197 5.88 -23.26 -11.38
C VAL A 197 6.29 -22.47 -12.63
N THR A 198 7.38 -22.88 -13.28
CA THR A 198 7.86 -22.22 -14.51
C THR A 198 6.86 -22.34 -15.67
N ALA A 199 6.14 -23.46 -15.74
CA ALA A 199 5.10 -23.67 -16.75
C ALA A 199 3.78 -22.93 -16.44
N TRP A 200 3.67 -22.28 -15.30
CA TRP A 200 2.47 -21.50 -14.94
C TRP A 200 2.43 -20.19 -15.75
N GLY A 201 1.50 -20.10 -16.67
CA GLY A 201 1.32 -18.91 -17.52
C GLY A 201 0.35 -17.86 -16.98
N GLY A 202 -0.04 -17.98 -15.72
CA GLY A 202 -1.09 -17.13 -15.16
C GLY A 202 -2.49 -17.58 -15.59
N ARG A 203 -3.49 -16.85 -15.16
CA ARG A 203 -4.89 -17.07 -15.52
C ARG A 203 -5.52 -15.74 -15.91
N SER A 204 -5.94 -15.62 -17.16
CA SER A 204 -6.76 -14.50 -17.59
C SER A 204 -8.17 -14.63 -17.03
N VAL A 205 -8.70 -13.57 -16.49
CA VAL A 205 -10.09 -13.45 -16.06
C VAL A 205 -10.74 -12.29 -16.77
N VAL A 206 -12.03 -12.40 -17.04
CA VAL A 206 -12.85 -11.29 -17.54
C VAL A 206 -13.65 -10.80 -16.33
N LEU A 207 -13.53 -9.51 -16.04
CA LEU A 207 -14.35 -8.85 -15.04
C LEU A 207 -15.57 -8.27 -15.77
N ASP A 208 -16.75 -8.75 -15.44
CA ASP A 208 -17.99 -8.19 -15.95
C ASP A 208 -18.19 -6.81 -15.32
N GLY A 209 -18.17 -5.78 -16.17
CA GLY A 209 -18.51 -4.43 -15.84
C GLY A 209 -19.89 -4.09 -16.40
#